data_e1669d2e8f65acdcfbe50344d1785b11
#
_entry.id   e1669d2e8f65acdcfbe50344d1785b11
#
_cell.length_a   1.000
_cell.length_b   1.000
_cell.length_c   1.000
_cell.angle_alpha   90.00
_cell.angle_beta   90.00
_cell.angle_gamma   90.00
#
_symmetry.space_group_name_H-M   'P 1'
#
loop_
_entity.id
_entity.type
_entity.pdbx_description
1 polymer ?
#
loop_
_entity_poly.entity_id
_entity_poly.type
_entity_poly.pdbx_seq_one_letter_code
_entity_poly.pdbx_strand_id
1 'polypeptide(L)'
;METRVALITGGMGGLGESISTKMHDAGYRVVVTHSPGNKNAAAWLAENKARNYAFSAYPVDVGDFDSCRECVGKVQAEIGPVDILVNNAGITRDTTFKKMTKADWDIVIRTNLDSAFNMTKQVMDAMTDRGWGRVINVSSVNGSKGAFGQTNYSAAKAGMHGFTKALALEVARKGVTVNTISPGYIGTKMVTAIPQEVLDSKILPQIPLGRLGKPEEIAGLIIYLCSDEAAFVTGANIAINGGQHMQ
;
A
#
# COMPACT_ATOMS: atom_id res chain seq x y z
N MET A 1 17.42 10.39 18.01
CA MET A 1 16.76 10.67 16.70
C MET A 1 15.27 10.78 16.94
N GLU A 2 14.62 11.75 16.33
CA GLU A 2 13.16 11.88 16.41
C GLU A 2 12.48 10.69 15.72
N THR A 3 11.40 10.18 16.31
CA THR A 3 10.71 9.00 15.77
C THR A 3 10.00 9.38 14.48
N ARG A 4 10.36 8.76 13.35
CA ARG A 4 9.78 9.03 12.03
C ARG A 4 8.31 8.64 11.98
N VAL A 5 7.49 9.45 11.31
CA VAL A 5 6.04 9.23 11.13
C VAL A 5 5.78 8.45 9.86
N ALA A 6 5.11 7.29 10.00
CA ALA A 6 4.70 6.44 8.90
C ALA A 6 3.17 6.50 8.71
N LEU A 7 2.73 6.98 7.55
CA LEU A 7 1.32 7.05 7.15
C LEU A 7 1.00 5.89 6.21
N ILE A 8 0.04 5.03 6.60
CA ILE A 8 -0.34 3.83 5.85
C ILE A 8 -1.79 3.95 5.42
N THR A 9 -2.04 4.05 4.11
CA THR A 9 -3.42 4.09 3.62
C THR A 9 -4.07 2.71 3.68
N GLY A 10 -5.33 2.66 4.18
CA GLY A 10 -6.01 1.39 4.41
C GLY A 10 -5.33 0.51 5.47
N GLY A 11 -4.67 1.13 6.45
CA GLY A 11 -3.82 0.46 7.44
C GLY A 11 -4.56 -0.39 8.48
N MET A 12 -5.90 -0.44 8.45
CA MET A 12 -6.72 -1.15 9.45
C MET A 12 -7.15 -2.55 9.02
N GLY A 13 -6.83 -3.01 7.82
CA GLY A 13 -7.34 -4.29 7.35
C GLY A 13 -6.36 -5.08 6.49
N GLY A 14 -6.50 -6.38 6.49
CA GLY A 14 -5.75 -7.28 5.64
C GLY A 14 -4.24 -7.05 5.74
N LEU A 15 -3.63 -6.75 4.60
CA LEU A 15 -2.19 -6.47 4.53
C LEU A 15 -1.81 -5.20 5.30
N GLY A 16 -2.68 -4.17 5.28
CA GLY A 16 -2.43 -2.89 5.94
C GLY A 16 -2.22 -3.03 7.46
N GLU A 17 -2.98 -3.89 8.14
CA GLU A 17 -2.79 -4.13 9.57
C GLU A 17 -1.43 -4.76 9.88
N SER A 18 -0.99 -5.74 9.08
CA SER A 18 0.34 -6.33 9.25
C SER A 18 1.46 -5.34 8.99
N ILE A 19 1.30 -4.46 7.99
CA ILE A 19 2.25 -3.37 7.74
C ILE A 19 2.28 -2.43 8.96
N SER A 20 1.12 -2.02 9.48
CA SER A 20 1.02 -1.10 10.60
C SER A 20 1.67 -1.65 11.88
N THR A 21 1.40 -2.92 12.23
CA THR A 21 2.00 -3.55 13.41
C THR A 21 3.51 -3.69 13.26
N LYS A 22 3.98 -4.15 12.11
CA LYS A 22 5.42 -4.31 11.87
C LYS A 22 6.18 -2.99 11.82
N MET A 23 5.59 -1.92 11.29
CA MET A 23 6.17 -0.58 11.31
C MET A 23 6.27 -0.05 12.74
N HIS A 24 5.24 -0.28 13.57
CA HIS A 24 5.27 0.06 15.00
C HIS A 24 6.37 -0.71 15.74
N ASP A 25 6.47 -2.03 15.52
CA ASP A 25 7.52 -2.87 16.12
C ASP A 25 8.93 -2.41 15.72
N ALA A 26 9.07 -1.84 14.53
CA ALA A 26 10.31 -1.25 14.03
C ALA A 26 10.60 0.17 14.60
N GLY A 27 9.75 0.69 15.49
CA GLY A 27 9.95 1.96 16.19
C GLY A 27 9.41 3.18 15.45
N TYR A 28 8.61 3.03 14.40
CA TYR A 28 7.95 4.15 13.72
C TYR A 28 6.71 4.61 14.48
N ARG A 29 6.41 5.90 14.42
CA ARG A 29 5.12 6.45 14.84
C ARG A 29 4.11 6.21 13.73
N VAL A 30 3.17 5.29 13.95
CA VAL A 30 2.27 4.80 12.90
C VAL A 30 0.94 5.55 12.90
N VAL A 31 0.61 6.07 11.73
CA VAL A 31 -0.70 6.66 11.41
C VAL A 31 -1.35 5.79 10.34
N VAL A 32 -2.59 5.39 10.55
CA VAL A 32 -3.36 4.61 9.58
C VAL A 32 -4.53 5.43 9.04
N THR A 33 -4.93 5.14 7.80
CA THR A 33 -6.19 5.69 7.31
C THR A 33 -7.22 4.59 7.04
N HIS A 34 -8.48 4.99 7.05
CA HIS A 34 -9.62 4.15 6.71
C HIS A 34 -10.65 4.93 5.89
N SER A 35 -11.54 4.24 5.19
CA SER A 35 -12.64 4.91 4.47
C SER A 35 -13.54 5.68 5.44
N PRO A 36 -14.15 6.82 5.03
CA PRO A 36 -15.03 7.61 5.90
C PRO A 36 -16.22 6.82 6.46
N GLY A 37 -16.70 5.81 5.71
CA GLY A 37 -17.79 4.93 6.13
C GLY A 37 -17.39 3.79 7.08
N ASN A 38 -16.13 3.67 7.48
CA ASN A 38 -15.70 2.60 8.40
C ASN A 38 -16.18 2.86 9.84
N LYS A 39 -17.17 2.09 10.27
CA LYS A 39 -17.74 2.17 11.63
C LYS A 39 -16.91 1.44 12.70
N ASN A 40 -15.91 0.67 12.30
CA ASN A 40 -15.12 -0.20 13.20
C ASN A 40 -13.81 0.45 13.66
N ALA A 41 -13.51 1.69 13.24
CA ALA A 41 -12.23 2.33 13.52
C ALA A 41 -11.93 2.43 15.02
N ALA A 42 -12.92 2.86 15.84
CA ALA A 42 -12.74 2.97 17.29
C ALA A 42 -12.49 1.61 17.96
N ALA A 43 -13.22 0.57 17.56
CA ALA A 43 -13.05 -0.78 18.10
C ALA A 43 -11.67 -1.32 17.73
N TRP A 44 -11.25 -1.17 16.47
CA TRP A 44 -9.92 -1.58 16.01
C TRP A 44 -8.78 -0.89 16.77
N LEU A 45 -8.90 0.42 17.02
CA LEU A 45 -7.92 1.15 17.83
C LEU A 45 -7.86 0.62 19.28
N ALA A 46 -9.02 0.33 19.89
CA ALA A 46 -9.08 -0.21 21.24
C ALA A 46 -8.44 -1.62 21.32
N GLU A 47 -8.72 -2.50 20.37
CA GLU A 47 -8.13 -3.84 20.29
C GLU A 47 -6.61 -3.76 20.13
N ASN A 48 -6.11 -2.89 19.25
CA ASN A 48 -4.68 -2.73 19.04
C ASN A 48 -4.00 -2.08 20.26
N LYS A 49 -4.63 -1.13 20.91
CA LYS A 49 -4.13 -0.56 22.17
C LYS A 49 -4.00 -1.60 23.28
N ALA A 50 -4.94 -2.53 23.38
CA ALA A 50 -4.86 -3.66 24.31
C ALA A 50 -3.69 -4.62 24.00
N ARG A 51 -3.20 -4.62 22.76
CA ARG A 51 -2.00 -5.35 22.30
C ARG A 51 -0.72 -4.51 22.35
N ASN A 52 -0.76 -3.35 23.00
CA ASN A 52 0.34 -2.37 23.12
C ASN A 52 0.75 -1.69 21.79
N TYR A 53 -0.14 -1.60 20.82
CA TYR A 53 0.07 -0.80 19.60
C TYR A 53 -0.56 0.59 19.76
N ALA A 54 0.27 1.62 19.62
CA ALA A 54 -0.18 3.03 19.71
C ALA A 54 -0.38 3.59 18.29
N PHE A 55 -1.55 3.36 17.71
CA PHE A 55 -1.91 3.89 16.40
C PHE A 55 -2.77 5.14 16.50
N SER A 56 -2.58 6.08 15.55
CA SER A 56 -3.53 7.14 15.25
C SER A 56 -4.27 6.79 13.96
N ALA A 57 -5.58 7.07 13.88
CA ALA A 57 -6.39 6.71 12.72
C ALA A 57 -7.21 7.90 12.21
N TYR A 58 -7.21 8.10 10.89
CA TYR A 58 -7.91 9.20 10.24
C TYR A 58 -8.78 8.69 9.08
N PRO A 59 -10.02 9.22 8.94
CA PRO A 59 -10.84 8.91 7.78
C PRO A 59 -10.32 9.64 6.55
N VAL A 60 -10.32 8.96 5.39
CA VAL A 60 -10.01 9.54 4.08
C VAL A 60 -10.68 8.77 2.94
N ASP A 61 -11.28 9.46 2.00
CA ASP A 61 -11.51 8.93 0.65
C ASP A 61 -10.23 9.16 -0.17
N VAL A 62 -9.41 8.13 -0.32
CA VAL A 62 -8.14 8.22 -1.05
C VAL A 62 -8.32 8.55 -2.54
N GLY A 63 -9.51 8.32 -3.11
CA GLY A 63 -9.85 8.71 -4.46
C GLY A 63 -10.22 10.18 -4.61
N ASP A 64 -10.38 10.91 -3.52
CA ASP A 64 -10.72 12.34 -3.52
C ASP A 64 -9.52 13.18 -3.07
N PHE A 65 -9.08 14.10 -3.93
CA PHE A 65 -7.88 14.90 -3.72
C PHE A 65 -8.01 15.83 -2.49
N ASP A 66 -9.18 16.46 -2.34
CA ASP A 66 -9.41 17.39 -1.22
C ASP A 66 -9.53 16.65 0.11
N SER A 67 -10.17 15.48 0.13
CA SER A 67 -10.18 14.59 1.30
C SER A 67 -8.77 14.17 1.71
N CYS A 68 -7.88 13.85 0.74
CA CYS A 68 -6.49 13.54 1.02
C CYS A 68 -5.73 14.73 1.61
N ARG A 69 -5.95 15.94 1.06
CA ARG A 69 -5.34 17.17 1.56
C ARG A 69 -5.75 17.46 3.00
N GLU A 70 -7.04 17.38 3.31
CA GLU A 70 -7.55 17.59 4.66
C GLU A 70 -7.02 16.56 5.65
N CYS A 71 -7.00 15.27 5.26
CA CYS A 71 -6.48 14.19 6.10
C CYS A 71 -5.01 14.39 6.44
N VAL A 72 -4.16 14.63 5.43
CA VAL A 72 -2.72 14.82 5.65
C VAL A 72 -2.46 16.11 6.43
N GLY A 73 -3.21 17.19 6.17
CA GLY A 73 -3.12 18.43 6.95
C GLY A 73 -3.39 18.20 8.44
N LYS A 74 -4.42 17.41 8.80
CA LYS A 74 -4.70 17.02 10.19
C LYS A 74 -3.57 16.18 10.79
N VAL A 75 -3.07 15.19 10.05
CA VAL A 75 -1.93 14.37 10.50
C VAL A 75 -0.72 15.24 10.79
N GLN A 76 -0.38 16.16 9.91
CA GLN A 76 0.77 17.06 10.11
C GLN A 76 0.61 17.98 11.29
N ALA A 77 -0.60 18.50 11.54
CA ALA A 77 -0.88 19.39 12.67
C ALA A 77 -0.88 18.67 14.02
N GLU A 78 -1.40 17.44 14.09
CA GLU A 78 -1.62 16.73 15.35
C GLU A 78 -0.48 15.75 15.69
N ILE A 79 0.20 15.21 14.69
CA ILE A 79 1.19 14.16 14.83
C ILE A 79 2.60 14.65 14.48
N GLY A 80 2.72 15.40 13.38
CA GLY A 80 3.96 15.87 12.80
C GLY A 80 4.06 15.54 11.31
N PRO A 81 5.15 15.99 10.67
CA PRO A 81 5.36 15.77 9.25
C PRO A 81 5.48 14.28 8.93
N VAL A 82 4.86 13.87 7.82
CA VAL A 82 4.93 12.48 7.34
C VAL A 82 6.30 12.25 6.70
N ASP A 83 7.03 11.25 7.18
CA ASP A 83 8.34 10.84 6.67
C ASP A 83 8.23 9.65 5.73
N ILE A 84 7.29 8.76 5.99
CA ILE A 84 7.07 7.53 5.23
C ILE A 84 5.60 7.50 4.81
N LEU A 85 5.35 7.30 3.51
CA LEU A 85 4.00 7.06 2.98
C LEU A 85 3.94 5.66 2.36
N VAL A 86 3.00 4.84 2.85
CA VAL A 86 2.68 3.54 2.23
C VAL A 86 1.30 3.63 1.58
N ASN A 87 1.27 3.73 0.25
CA ASN A 87 0.06 3.67 -0.57
C ASN A 87 -0.39 2.22 -0.70
N ASN A 88 -1.16 1.75 0.29
CA ASN A 88 -1.65 0.37 0.38
C ASN A 88 -3.16 0.25 0.11
N ALA A 89 -3.94 1.31 0.27
CA ALA A 89 -5.39 1.28 0.00
C ALA A 89 -5.68 0.81 -1.43
N GLY A 90 -6.64 -0.07 -1.57
CA GLY A 90 -7.02 -0.60 -2.88
C GLY A 90 -8.26 -1.49 -2.82
N ILE A 91 -8.91 -1.64 -3.95
CA ILE A 91 -10.09 -2.48 -4.14
C ILE A 91 -9.99 -3.25 -5.46
N THR A 92 -10.79 -4.29 -5.59
CA THR A 92 -11.05 -4.98 -6.85
C THR A 92 -12.53 -4.88 -7.25
N ARG A 93 -12.79 -4.96 -8.55
CA ARG A 93 -14.11 -5.16 -9.17
C ARG A 93 -13.91 -6.10 -10.35
N ASP A 94 -13.81 -7.40 -10.00
CA ASP A 94 -13.39 -8.44 -10.94
C ASP A 94 -14.58 -8.86 -11.81
N THR A 95 -14.42 -8.70 -13.10
CA THR A 95 -15.39 -9.15 -14.09
C THR A 95 -14.74 -9.20 -15.47
N THR A 96 -15.28 -10.00 -16.39
CA THR A 96 -14.77 -10.03 -17.76
C THR A 96 -14.95 -8.68 -18.44
N PHE A 97 -14.05 -8.30 -19.34
CA PHE A 97 -14.10 -7.01 -20.05
C PHE A 97 -15.46 -6.77 -20.74
N LYS A 98 -16.07 -7.83 -21.29
CA LYS A 98 -17.41 -7.76 -21.91
C LYS A 98 -18.52 -7.30 -20.93
N LYS A 99 -18.37 -7.61 -19.64
CA LYS A 99 -19.37 -7.28 -18.59
C LYS A 99 -18.95 -6.09 -17.73
N MET A 100 -17.72 -5.64 -17.84
CA MET A 100 -17.20 -4.53 -17.03
C MET A 100 -17.92 -3.24 -17.36
N THR A 101 -18.47 -2.62 -16.34
CA THR A 101 -19.11 -1.31 -16.47
C THR A 101 -18.09 -0.18 -16.36
N LYS A 102 -18.44 1.00 -16.88
CA LYS A 102 -17.60 2.20 -16.70
C LYS A 102 -17.43 2.53 -15.22
N ALA A 103 -18.46 2.31 -14.40
CA ALA A 103 -18.39 2.53 -12.95
C ALA A 103 -17.40 1.56 -12.26
N ASP A 104 -17.36 0.28 -12.68
CA ASP A 104 -16.38 -0.69 -12.15
C ASP A 104 -14.94 -0.30 -12.54
N TRP A 105 -14.77 0.20 -13.75
CA TRP A 105 -13.48 0.72 -14.20
C TRP A 105 -13.07 1.94 -13.37
N ASP A 106 -13.93 2.96 -13.31
CA ASP A 106 -13.60 4.25 -12.67
C ASP A 106 -13.30 4.11 -11.19
N ILE A 107 -14.11 3.36 -10.45
CA ILE A 107 -13.87 3.20 -9.01
C ILE A 107 -12.56 2.48 -8.72
N VAL A 108 -12.13 1.53 -9.57
CA VAL A 108 -10.86 0.83 -9.41
C VAL A 108 -9.68 1.73 -9.76
N ILE A 109 -9.73 2.47 -10.88
CA ILE A 109 -8.67 3.42 -11.24
C ILE A 109 -8.54 4.49 -10.15
N ARG A 110 -9.64 5.11 -9.76
CA ARG A 110 -9.68 6.15 -8.74
C ARG A 110 -9.09 5.68 -7.40
N THR A 111 -9.47 4.49 -6.95
CA THR A 111 -9.03 4.00 -5.64
C THR A 111 -7.63 3.43 -5.66
N ASN A 112 -7.19 2.79 -6.74
CA ASN A 112 -5.89 2.11 -6.76
C ASN A 112 -4.77 2.93 -7.42
N LEU A 113 -5.07 3.86 -8.33
CA LEU A 113 -4.04 4.63 -9.04
C LEU A 113 -4.08 6.11 -8.66
N ASP A 114 -5.24 6.78 -8.80
CA ASP A 114 -5.33 8.22 -8.49
C ASP A 114 -5.01 8.47 -7.01
N SER A 115 -5.36 7.53 -6.12
CA SER A 115 -5.01 7.57 -4.70
C SER A 115 -3.51 7.70 -4.44
N ALA A 116 -2.68 7.02 -5.23
CA ALA A 116 -1.22 7.12 -5.08
C ALA A 116 -0.74 8.54 -5.39
N PHE A 117 -1.26 9.18 -6.44
CA PHE A 117 -1.01 10.58 -6.72
C PHE A 117 -1.57 11.48 -5.61
N ASN A 118 -2.86 11.32 -5.27
CA ASN A 118 -3.55 12.17 -4.30
C ASN A 118 -2.82 12.24 -2.96
N MET A 119 -2.46 11.09 -2.39
CA MET A 119 -1.77 11.02 -1.10
C MET A 119 -0.31 11.49 -1.20
N THR A 120 0.40 11.06 -2.24
CA THR A 120 1.82 11.40 -2.40
C THR A 120 2.02 12.90 -2.59
N LYS A 121 1.13 13.57 -3.32
CA LYS A 121 1.19 15.03 -3.53
C LYS A 121 1.14 15.80 -2.21
N GLN A 122 0.39 15.32 -1.23
CA GLN A 122 0.22 16.03 0.06
C GLN A 122 1.46 15.95 0.96
N VAL A 123 2.33 14.96 0.78
CA VAL A 123 3.51 14.76 1.65
C VAL A 123 4.82 15.15 0.98
N MET A 124 4.83 15.28 -0.35
CA MET A 124 6.06 15.37 -1.14
C MET A 124 6.86 16.64 -0.84
N ASP A 125 6.21 17.80 -0.81
CA ASP A 125 6.91 19.07 -0.57
C ASP A 125 7.63 19.04 0.79
N ALA A 126 6.94 18.58 1.85
CA ALA A 126 7.54 18.46 3.17
C ALA A 126 8.69 17.43 3.23
N MET A 127 8.62 16.32 2.49
CA MET A 127 9.71 15.34 2.40
C MET A 127 10.93 15.93 1.69
N THR A 128 10.72 16.58 0.55
CA THR A 128 11.82 17.17 -0.25
C THR A 128 12.50 18.34 0.47
N ASP A 129 11.76 19.18 1.19
CA ASP A 129 12.29 20.30 1.96
C ASP A 129 13.15 19.84 3.14
N ARG A 130 12.79 18.71 3.76
CA ARG A 130 13.59 18.08 4.83
C ARG A 130 14.74 17.21 4.34
N GLY A 131 14.84 16.97 3.04
CA GLY A 131 15.89 16.14 2.44
C GLY A 131 15.80 14.66 2.80
N TRP A 132 14.63 14.18 3.22
CA TRP A 132 14.38 12.77 3.55
C TRP A 132 12.92 12.38 3.37
N GLY A 133 12.68 11.24 2.74
CA GLY A 133 11.35 10.67 2.59
C GLY A 133 11.38 9.26 1.98
N ARG A 134 10.34 8.48 2.26
CA ARG A 134 10.13 7.13 1.69
C ARG A 134 8.69 7.00 1.22
N VAL A 135 8.51 6.70 -0.05
CA VAL A 135 7.19 6.42 -0.63
C VAL A 135 7.17 4.99 -1.16
N ILE A 136 6.27 4.18 -0.63
CA ILE A 136 6.09 2.79 -1.03
C ILE A 136 4.70 2.61 -1.63
N ASN A 137 4.64 2.23 -2.90
CA ASN A 137 3.41 1.93 -3.61
C ASN A 137 3.17 0.42 -3.61
N VAL A 138 2.08 -0.02 -3.00
CA VAL A 138 1.71 -1.44 -2.98
C VAL A 138 0.93 -1.76 -4.25
N SER A 139 1.64 -2.33 -5.23
CA SER A 139 1.08 -2.83 -6.48
C SER A 139 0.59 -4.28 -6.34
N SER A 140 0.81 -5.09 -7.34
CA SER A 140 0.43 -6.51 -7.39
C SER A 140 1.23 -7.21 -8.50
N VAL A 141 1.43 -8.51 -8.37
CA VAL A 141 1.88 -9.37 -9.47
C VAL A 141 1.00 -9.19 -10.72
N ASN A 142 -0.29 -8.89 -10.53
CA ASN A 142 -1.24 -8.69 -11.63
C ASN A 142 -1.03 -7.35 -12.36
N GLY A 143 -0.29 -6.41 -11.80
CA GLY A 143 0.19 -5.22 -12.50
C GLY A 143 1.31 -5.54 -13.50
N SER A 144 2.07 -6.63 -13.27
CA SER A 144 3.15 -7.07 -14.17
C SER A 144 2.68 -8.11 -15.19
N LYS A 145 1.96 -9.16 -14.75
CA LYS A 145 1.56 -10.27 -15.65
C LYS A 145 0.15 -10.15 -16.22
N GLY A 146 -0.69 -9.26 -15.67
CA GLY A 146 -2.13 -9.24 -15.93
C GLY A 146 -2.88 -10.38 -15.22
N ALA A 147 -4.22 -10.28 -15.18
CA ALA A 147 -5.07 -11.35 -14.69
C ALA A 147 -6.42 -11.33 -15.41
N PHE A 148 -6.96 -12.52 -15.71
CA PHE A 148 -8.27 -12.66 -16.31
C PHE A 148 -9.34 -12.03 -15.41
N GLY A 149 -10.20 -11.19 -16.01
CA GLY A 149 -11.26 -10.50 -15.28
C GLY A 149 -10.81 -9.28 -14.49
N GLN A 150 -9.55 -8.84 -14.61
CA GLN A 150 -8.97 -7.72 -13.86
C GLN A 150 -8.33 -6.65 -14.76
N THR A 151 -8.95 -6.33 -15.89
CA THR A 151 -8.38 -5.32 -16.80
C THR A 151 -8.24 -3.95 -16.14
N ASN A 152 -9.22 -3.53 -15.31
CA ASN A 152 -9.18 -2.31 -14.51
C ASN A 152 -8.09 -2.35 -13.42
N TYR A 153 -8.06 -3.42 -12.63
CA TYR A 153 -7.10 -3.59 -11.53
C TYR A 153 -5.66 -3.71 -12.03
N SER A 154 -5.45 -4.53 -13.06
CA SER A 154 -4.12 -4.69 -13.68
C SER A 154 -3.62 -3.38 -14.29
N ALA A 155 -4.49 -2.61 -14.95
CA ALA A 155 -4.16 -1.30 -15.49
C ALA A 155 -3.75 -0.31 -14.38
N ALA A 156 -4.53 -0.26 -13.28
CA ALA A 156 -4.20 0.61 -12.14
C ALA A 156 -2.87 0.24 -11.50
N LYS A 157 -2.65 -1.08 -11.25
CA LYS A 157 -1.43 -1.55 -10.60
C LYS A 157 -0.19 -1.43 -11.50
N ALA A 158 -0.34 -1.59 -12.82
CA ALA A 158 0.71 -1.31 -13.80
C ALA A 158 1.03 0.20 -13.88
N GLY A 159 0.00 1.06 -13.82
CA GLY A 159 0.17 2.51 -13.78
C GLY A 159 1.02 3.00 -12.61
N MET A 160 0.91 2.35 -11.44
CA MET A 160 1.78 2.63 -10.29
C MET A 160 3.27 2.46 -10.61
N HIS A 161 3.65 1.50 -11.47
CA HIS A 161 5.05 1.29 -11.85
C HIS A 161 5.59 2.49 -12.64
N GLY A 162 4.81 3.02 -13.58
CA GLY A 162 5.16 4.22 -14.35
C GLY A 162 5.25 5.47 -13.44
N PHE A 163 4.23 5.67 -12.59
CA PHE A 163 4.20 6.74 -11.59
C PHE A 163 5.43 6.72 -10.68
N THR A 164 5.77 5.55 -10.14
CA THR A 164 6.93 5.35 -9.27
C THR A 164 8.25 5.75 -9.95
N LYS A 165 8.46 5.26 -11.18
CA LYS A 165 9.70 5.52 -11.94
C LYS A 165 9.86 7.02 -12.26
N ALA A 166 8.80 7.65 -12.73
CA ALA A 166 8.83 9.07 -13.08
C ALA A 166 9.09 9.94 -11.83
N LEU A 167 8.34 9.72 -10.76
CA LEU A 167 8.49 10.49 -9.53
C LEU A 167 9.88 10.29 -8.88
N ALA A 168 10.41 9.05 -8.91
CA ALA A 168 11.75 8.78 -8.39
C ALA A 168 12.83 9.64 -9.07
N LEU A 169 12.74 9.85 -10.38
CA LEU A 169 13.68 10.71 -11.13
C LEU A 169 13.63 12.17 -10.66
N GLU A 170 12.43 12.66 -10.29
CA GLU A 170 12.23 14.05 -9.88
C GLU A 170 12.77 14.33 -8.47
N VAL A 171 12.65 13.34 -7.55
CA VAL A 171 12.87 13.58 -6.12
C VAL A 171 14.13 12.92 -5.54
N ALA A 172 14.82 12.05 -6.30
CA ALA A 172 15.98 11.31 -5.79
C ALA A 172 17.08 12.23 -5.22
N ARG A 173 17.38 13.34 -5.91
CA ARG A 173 18.40 14.32 -5.46
C ARG A 173 17.97 15.10 -4.22
N LYS A 174 16.72 14.97 -3.82
CA LYS A 174 16.15 15.57 -2.61
C LYS A 174 16.09 14.58 -1.42
N GLY A 175 16.79 13.44 -1.52
CA GLY A 175 16.83 12.45 -0.46
C GLY A 175 15.56 11.61 -0.27
N VAL A 176 14.63 11.68 -1.24
CA VAL A 176 13.37 10.91 -1.22
C VAL A 176 13.50 9.72 -2.15
N THR A 177 13.17 8.53 -1.65
CA THR A 177 13.03 7.32 -2.49
C THR A 177 11.57 6.97 -2.73
N VAL A 178 11.28 6.51 -3.94
CA VAL A 178 9.94 6.09 -4.36
C VAL A 178 10.05 4.71 -4.98
N ASN A 179 9.42 3.71 -4.37
CA ASN A 179 9.47 2.33 -4.84
C ASN A 179 8.09 1.69 -4.88
N THR A 180 7.96 0.70 -5.73
CA THR A 180 6.79 -0.18 -5.81
C THR A 180 7.18 -1.56 -5.31
N ILE A 181 6.28 -2.20 -4.58
CA ILE A 181 6.33 -3.63 -4.33
C ILE A 181 5.18 -4.33 -5.06
N SER A 182 5.42 -5.52 -5.58
CA SER A 182 4.42 -6.32 -6.31
C SER A 182 4.21 -7.68 -5.63
N PRO A 183 3.31 -7.72 -4.60
CA PRO A 183 2.94 -8.97 -3.94
C PRO A 183 2.25 -9.95 -4.89
N GLY A 184 2.47 -11.24 -4.66
CA GLY A 184 1.66 -12.32 -5.21
C GLY A 184 0.41 -12.59 -4.35
N TYR A 185 -0.04 -13.85 -4.29
CA TYR A 185 -1.12 -14.25 -3.38
C TYR A 185 -0.63 -14.29 -1.94
N ILE A 186 -1.23 -13.44 -1.10
CA ILE A 186 -0.87 -13.28 0.31
C ILE A 186 -2.03 -13.79 1.18
N GLY A 187 -1.72 -14.55 2.23
CA GLY A 187 -2.67 -15.16 3.17
C GLY A 187 -3.42 -14.14 4.03
N THR A 188 -4.09 -13.19 3.41
CA THR A 188 -5.01 -12.27 4.09
C THR A 188 -6.39 -12.90 4.23
N LYS A 189 -7.24 -12.34 5.10
CA LYS A 189 -8.64 -12.82 5.28
C LYS A 189 -9.41 -12.95 3.97
N MET A 190 -9.13 -12.08 2.98
CA MET A 190 -9.76 -12.13 1.66
C MET A 190 -9.34 -13.38 0.88
N VAL A 191 -8.08 -13.75 0.90
CA VAL A 191 -7.54 -14.89 0.16
C VAL A 191 -7.84 -16.20 0.90
N THR A 192 -7.76 -16.21 2.22
CA THR A 192 -8.09 -17.40 3.03
C THR A 192 -9.61 -17.70 3.06
N ALA A 193 -10.46 -16.78 2.63
CA ALA A 193 -11.88 -17.03 2.42
C ALA A 193 -12.20 -17.78 1.11
N ILE A 194 -11.23 -17.95 0.21
CA ILE A 194 -11.36 -18.77 -1.00
C ILE A 194 -11.48 -20.23 -0.60
N PRO A 195 -12.39 -21.02 -1.21
CA PRO A 195 -12.49 -22.44 -0.91
C PRO A 195 -11.15 -23.18 -1.05
N GLN A 196 -10.82 -24.04 -0.11
CA GLN A 196 -9.53 -24.73 -0.07
C GLN A 196 -9.24 -25.50 -1.36
N GLU A 197 -10.24 -26.15 -1.96
CA GLU A 197 -10.12 -26.84 -3.24
C GLU A 197 -9.64 -25.93 -4.37
N VAL A 198 -10.11 -24.65 -4.39
CA VAL A 198 -9.68 -23.67 -5.38
C VAL A 198 -8.27 -23.17 -5.09
N LEU A 199 -7.93 -23.00 -3.81
CA LEU A 199 -6.55 -22.67 -3.41
C LEU A 199 -5.58 -23.75 -3.89
N ASP A 200 -5.88 -25.02 -3.60
CA ASP A 200 -4.99 -26.14 -3.88
C ASP A 200 -4.90 -26.48 -5.38
N SER A 201 -6.02 -26.36 -6.11
CA SER A 201 -6.05 -26.76 -7.53
C SER A 201 -5.69 -25.63 -8.50
N LYS A 202 -5.93 -24.36 -8.14
CA LYS A 202 -5.78 -23.25 -9.09
C LYS A 202 -4.77 -22.18 -8.68
N ILE A 203 -4.55 -21.97 -7.38
CA ILE A 203 -3.71 -20.88 -6.90
C ILE A 203 -2.31 -21.37 -6.53
N LEU A 204 -2.20 -22.32 -5.60
CA LEU A 204 -0.92 -22.83 -5.12
C LEU A 204 -0.02 -23.40 -6.24
N PRO A 205 -0.56 -24.10 -7.27
CA PRO A 205 0.27 -24.58 -8.37
C PRO A 205 0.92 -23.48 -9.20
N GLN A 206 0.41 -22.24 -9.13
CA GLN A 206 1.02 -21.10 -9.82
C GLN A 206 2.17 -20.47 -9.03
N ILE A 207 2.40 -20.87 -7.78
CA ILE A 207 3.40 -20.29 -6.89
C ILE A 207 4.54 -21.29 -6.71
N PRO A 208 5.73 -21.07 -7.30
CA PRO A 208 6.86 -22.00 -7.17
C PRO A 208 7.26 -22.36 -5.74
N LEU A 209 7.10 -21.42 -4.79
CA LEU A 209 7.33 -21.70 -3.37
C LEU A 209 6.25 -22.60 -2.72
N GLY A 210 5.18 -22.96 -3.45
CA GLY A 210 4.15 -23.90 -3.02
C GLY A 210 3.26 -23.44 -1.87
N ARG A 211 3.27 -22.16 -1.52
CA ARG A 211 2.46 -21.58 -0.44
C ARG A 211 2.06 -20.14 -0.72
N LEU A 212 1.04 -19.67 -0.03
CA LEU A 212 0.74 -18.23 0.04
C LEU A 212 1.88 -17.48 0.75
N GLY A 213 2.13 -16.25 0.33
CA GLY A 213 2.96 -15.32 1.08
C GLY A 213 2.29 -14.95 2.41
N LYS A 214 3.09 -14.67 3.44
CA LYS A 214 2.59 -14.15 4.71
C LYS A 214 2.55 -12.61 4.66
N PRO A 215 1.52 -11.96 5.24
CA PRO A 215 1.49 -10.49 5.33
C PRO A 215 2.75 -9.89 5.95
N GLU A 216 3.37 -10.60 6.92
CA GLU A 216 4.60 -10.18 7.59
C GLU A 216 5.82 -10.19 6.67
N GLU A 217 5.84 -11.02 5.63
CA GLU A 217 6.92 -11.04 4.62
C GLU A 217 6.86 -9.76 3.78
N ILE A 218 5.64 -9.32 3.42
CA ILE A 218 5.43 -8.06 2.69
C ILE A 218 5.84 -6.87 3.57
N ALA A 219 5.39 -6.84 4.81
CA ALA A 219 5.74 -5.78 5.76
C ALA A 219 7.25 -5.71 6.01
N GLY A 220 7.94 -6.86 6.08
CA GLY A 220 9.41 -6.91 6.21
C GLY A 220 10.13 -6.21 5.04
N LEU A 221 9.69 -6.44 3.80
CA LEU A 221 10.24 -5.74 2.64
C LEU A 221 9.97 -4.23 2.69
N ILE A 222 8.77 -3.82 3.11
CA ILE A 222 8.44 -2.39 3.27
C ILE A 222 9.37 -1.74 4.31
N ILE A 223 9.61 -2.38 5.46
CA ILE A 223 10.51 -1.87 6.50
C ILE A 223 11.92 -1.70 5.94
N TYR A 224 12.43 -2.71 5.21
CA TYR A 224 13.74 -2.59 4.55
C TYR A 224 13.79 -1.38 3.62
N LEU A 225 12.79 -1.20 2.74
CA LEU A 225 12.74 -0.08 1.81
C LEU A 225 12.58 1.29 2.50
N CYS A 226 12.09 1.33 3.73
CA CYS A 226 11.98 2.53 4.54
C CYS A 226 13.24 2.82 5.38
N SER A 227 14.17 1.88 5.44
CA SER A 227 15.41 2.02 6.22
C SER A 227 16.48 2.83 5.48
N ASP A 228 17.57 3.13 6.17
CA ASP A 228 18.72 3.83 5.59
C ASP A 228 19.57 2.87 4.73
N GLU A 229 19.54 1.56 4.98
CA GLU A 229 20.19 0.51 4.17
C GLU A 229 19.62 0.45 2.75
N ALA A 230 18.37 0.88 2.54
CA ALA A 230 17.75 0.95 1.23
C ALA A 230 17.86 2.33 0.56
N ALA A 231 18.69 3.24 1.08
CA ALA A 231 18.80 4.62 0.56
C ALA A 231 19.21 4.69 -0.93
N PHE A 232 19.82 3.64 -1.47
CA PHE A 232 20.20 3.55 -2.90
C PHE A 232 19.16 2.82 -3.76
N VAL A 233 18.02 2.41 -3.17
CA VAL A 233 16.90 1.75 -3.89
C VAL A 233 15.82 2.78 -4.17
N THR A 234 15.68 3.20 -5.42
CA THR A 234 14.61 4.11 -5.86
C THR A 234 14.18 3.79 -7.29
N GLY A 235 12.91 4.05 -7.62
CA GLY A 235 12.33 3.76 -8.94
C GLY A 235 12.12 2.27 -9.22
N ALA A 236 12.35 1.40 -8.25
CA ALA A 236 12.24 -0.04 -8.41
C ALA A 236 10.77 -0.52 -8.33
N ASN A 237 10.48 -1.61 -9.05
CA ASN A 237 9.33 -2.46 -8.81
C ASN A 237 9.83 -3.81 -8.31
N ILE A 238 9.68 -4.08 -7.00
CA ILE A 238 10.24 -5.27 -6.38
C ILE A 238 9.16 -6.34 -6.26
N ALA A 239 9.36 -7.44 -6.99
CA ALA A 239 8.48 -8.60 -6.93
C ALA A 239 8.67 -9.34 -5.60
N ILE A 240 7.56 -9.60 -4.91
CA ILE A 240 7.49 -10.43 -3.71
C ILE A 240 6.30 -11.38 -3.84
N ASN A 241 6.45 -12.41 -4.67
CA ASN A 241 5.34 -13.21 -5.18
C ASN A 241 5.60 -14.73 -5.17
N GLY A 242 6.65 -15.17 -4.48
CA GLY A 242 6.98 -16.60 -4.39
C GLY A 242 7.37 -17.25 -5.73
N GLY A 243 7.84 -16.45 -6.70
CA GLY A 243 8.18 -16.91 -8.05
C GLY A 243 6.98 -16.98 -9.00
N GLN A 244 5.79 -16.52 -8.59
CA GLN A 244 4.58 -16.55 -9.44
C GLN A 244 4.75 -15.76 -10.75
N HIS A 245 5.61 -14.77 -10.76
CA HIS A 245 6.03 -14.02 -11.94
C HIS A 245 7.48 -13.58 -11.74
N MET A 246 8.33 -13.92 -12.67
CA MET A 246 9.75 -13.55 -12.72
C MET A 246 9.95 -12.55 -13.85
N GLN A 247 10.72 -11.50 -13.62
CA GLN A 247 11.07 -10.48 -14.61
C GLN A 247 12.51 -10.68 -15.07
#